data_1e4d61cf018a219c171f96ef5fd751b0
#
_entry.id   1e4d61cf018a219c171f96ef5fd751b0
#
_cell.length_a   1.000
_cell.length_b   1.000
_cell.length_c   1.000
_cell.angle_alpha   90.00
_cell.angle_beta   90.00
_cell.angle_gamma   90.00
#
_symmetry.space_group_name_H-M   'P 1'
#
loop_
_entity.id
_entity.type
_entity.pdbx_description
1 polymer ?
#
loop_
_entity_poly.entity_id
_entity_poly.type
_entity_poly.pdbx_seq_one_letter_code
_entity_poly.pdbx_strand_id
1 'polypeptide(L)'
;MNTIARTPRQLGNSIREKRRKLALSQEQLAAKVGVRQMTISDVENSGTARLDTILRIFAALDLEFVVRTRTKGSAADIEANF
;
A
#
# COMPACT_ATOMS: atom_id res chain seq x y z
N MET A 1 0.26 10.18 7.63
CA MET A 1 1.15 9.13 7.09
C MET A 1 1.74 9.59 5.77
N ASN A 2 3.03 9.57 5.65
CA ASN A 2 3.71 10.01 4.44
C ASN A 2 4.97 9.15 4.23
N THR A 3 4.78 7.97 3.65
CA THR A 3 5.86 7.03 3.42
C THR A 3 6.09 6.83 1.93
N ILE A 4 7.32 6.50 1.58
CA ILE A 4 7.69 6.20 0.20
C ILE A 4 7.80 4.68 0.06
N ALA A 5 7.02 4.11 -0.85
CA ALA A 5 7.08 2.69 -1.18
C ALA A 5 7.77 2.54 -2.54
N ARG A 6 8.86 1.80 -2.57
CA ARG A 6 9.64 1.55 -3.79
C ARG A 6 9.62 0.08 -4.19
N THR A 7 9.02 -0.78 -3.39
CA THR A 7 8.89 -2.20 -3.68
C THR A 7 7.47 -2.65 -3.37
N PRO A 8 7.02 -3.76 -3.98
CA PRO A 8 5.70 -4.30 -3.65
C PRO A 8 5.54 -4.58 -2.15
N ARG A 9 6.56 -5.10 -1.51
CA ARG A 9 6.51 -5.40 -0.08
C ARG A 9 6.31 -4.13 0.75
N GLN A 10 7.01 -3.06 0.41
CA GLN A 10 6.84 -1.77 1.09
C GLN A 10 5.43 -1.23 0.90
N LEU A 11 4.87 -1.40 -0.29
CA LEU A 11 3.50 -0.99 -0.57
C LEU A 11 2.51 -1.76 0.30
N GLY A 12 2.67 -3.08 0.37
CA GLY A 12 1.81 -3.91 1.22
C GLY A 12 1.88 -3.52 2.68
N ASN A 13 3.08 -3.23 3.19
CA ASN A 13 3.27 -2.77 4.57
C ASN A 13 2.60 -1.42 4.81
N SER A 14 2.66 -0.50 3.85
CA SER A 14 2.03 0.81 3.95
C SER A 14 0.49 0.68 4.02
N ILE A 15 -0.06 -0.21 3.22
CA ILE A 15 -1.50 -0.50 3.25
C ILE A 15 -1.91 -1.03 4.62
N ARG A 16 -1.16 -2.01 5.14
CA ARG A 16 -1.44 -2.59 6.46
C ARG A 16 -1.37 -1.54 7.55
N GLU A 17 -0.34 -0.72 7.53
CA GLU A 17 -0.15 0.32 8.54
C GLU A 17 -1.32 1.31 8.55
N LYS A 18 -1.72 1.78 7.37
CA LYS A 18 -2.84 2.72 7.28
C LYS A 18 -4.15 2.08 7.71
N ARG A 19 -4.38 0.82 7.30
CA ARG A 19 -5.57 0.09 7.72
C ARG A 19 -5.66 0.03 9.26
N ARG A 20 -4.55 -0.30 9.92
CA ARG A 20 -4.50 -0.37 11.38
C ARG A 20 -4.72 0.98 12.04
N LYS A 21 -4.17 2.04 11.46
CA LYS A 21 -4.40 3.40 11.97
C LYS A 21 -5.86 3.79 11.91
N LEU A 22 -6.59 3.29 10.92
CA LEU A 22 -8.02 3.54 10.79
C LEU A 22 -8.86 2.53 11.60
N ALA A 23 -8.21 1.67 12.37
CA ALA A 23 -8.86 0.64 13.20
C ALA A 23 -9.77 -0.29 12.39
N LEU A 24 -9.37 -0.61 11.16
CA LEU A 24 -10.10 -1.52 10.29
C LEU A 24 -9.47 -2.92 10.33
N SER A 25 -10.33 -3.96 10.38
CA SER A 25 -9.87 -5.32 10.13
C SER A 25 -9.69 -5.54 8.64
N GLN A 26 -9.01 -6.62 8.26
CA GLN A 26 -8.90 -6.99 6.85
C GLN A 26 -10.29 -7.24 6.24
N GLU A 27 -11.20 -7.87 6.99
CA GLU A 27 -12.58 -8.09 6.54
C GLU A 27 -13.31 -6.77 6.28
N GLN A 28 -13.17 -5.82 7.19
CA GLN A 28 -13.81 -4.52 7.06
C GLN A 28 -13.28 -3.77 5.84
N LEU A 29 -11.98 -3.79 5.64
CA LEU A 29 -11.39 -3.16 4.46
C LEU A 29 -11.86 -3.86 3.18
N ALA A 30 -11.88 -5.19 3.18
CA ALA A 30 -12.33 -5.98 2.03
C ALA A 30 -13.77 -5.62 1.65
N ALA A 31 -14.64 -5.46 2.64
CA ALA A 31 -16.02 -5.06 2.41
C ALA A 31 -16.12 -3.67 1.78
N LYS A 32 -15.30 -2.74 2.26
CA LYS A 32 -15.27 -1.37 1.70
C LYS A 32 -14.80 -1.35 0.26
N VAL A 33 -13.83 -2.18 -0.07
CA VAL A 33 -13.23 -2.23 -1.41
C VAL A 33 -14.09 -3.06 -2.37
N GLY A 34 -14.83 -4.02 -1.83
CA GLY A 34 -15.63 -4.95 -2.64
C GLY A 34 -14.79 -6.12 -3.14
N VAL A 35 -13.87 -6.61 -2.32
CA VAL A 35 -13.03 -7.77 -2.62
C VAL A 35 -13.11 -8.75 -1.46
N ARG A 36 -12.52 -9.92 -1.63
CA ARG A 36 -12.44 -10.93 -0.57
C ARG A 36 -11.35 -10.54 0.44
N GLN A 37 -11.52 -10.96 1.69
CA GLN A 37 -10.52 -10.75 2.71
C GLN A 37 -9.16 -11.32 2.30
N MET A 38 -9.12 -12.48 1.65
CA MET A 38 -7.90 -13.09 1.18
C MET A 38 -7.13 -12.15 0.24
N THR A 39 -7.85 -11.39 -0.60
CA THR A 39 -7.22 -10.40 -1.48
C THR A 39 -6.49 -9.34 -0.68
N ILE A 40 -7.10 -8.84 0.39
CA ILE A 40 -6.45 -7.85 1.26
C ILE A 40 -5.22 -8.47 1.93
N SER A 41 -5.36 -9.69 2.46
CA SER A 41 -4.25 -10.39 3.09
C SER A 41 -3.07 -10.56 2.12
N ASP A 42 -3.34 -11.00 0.91
CA ASP A 42 -2.30 -11.21 -0.11
C ASP A 42 -1.61 -9.90 -0.47
N VAL A 43 -2.36 -8.82 -0.65
CA VAL A 43 -1.79 -7.51 -0.97
C VAL A 43 -0.91 -7.02 0.19
N GLU A 44 -1.35 -7.16 1.42
CA GLU A 44 -0.57 -6.72 2.58
C GLU A 44 0.73 -7.52 2.71
N ASN A 45 0.72 -8.79 2.36
CA ASN A 45 1.89 -9.65 2.49
C ASN A 45 2.86 -9.55 1.32
N SER A 46 2.37 -9.35 0.11
CA SER A 46 3.20 -9.36 -1.10
C SER A 46 3.24 -8.04 -1.83
N GLY A 47 2.25 -7.18 -1.64
CA GLY A 47 2.12 -5.94 -2.39
C GLY A 47 1.73 -6.14 -3.85
N THR A 48 1.37 -7.36 -4.24
CA THR A 48 1.02 -7.66 -5.63
C THR A 48 -0.48 -7.82 -5.80
N ALA A 49 -1.01 -7.08 -6.76
CA ALA A 49 -2.40 -7.17 -7.19
C ALA A 49 -2.50 -6.36 -8.49
N ARG A 50 -3.64 -6.43 -9.13
CA ARG A 50 -3.90 -5.56 -10.27
C ARG A 50 -3.88 -4.11 -9.79
N LEU A 51 -3.39 -3.23 -10.64
CA LEU A 51 -3.29 -1.81 -10.27
C LEU A 51 -4.65 -1.21 -9.92
N ASP A 52 -5.70 -1.58 -10.66
CA ASP A 52 -7.04 -1.08 -10.34
C ASP A 52 -7.50 -1.52 -8.95
N THR A 53 -7.15 -2.72 -8.52
CA THR A 53 -7.45 -3.20 -7.17
C THR A 53 -6.69 -2.37 -6.13
N ILE A 54 -5.40 -2.12 -6.37
CA ILE A 54 -4.58 -1.28 -5.49
C ILE A 54 -5.18 0.12 -5.36
N LEU A 55 -5.58 0.71 -6.47
CA LEU A 55 -6.18 2.05 -6.46
C LEU A 55 -7.48 2.08 -5.67
N ARG A 56 -8.30 1.03 -5.75
CA ARG A 56 -9.54 0.93 -4.97
C ARG A 56 -9.24 0.78 -3.48
N ILE A 57 -8.22 -0.02 -3.13
CA ILE A 57 -7.77 -0.14 -1.73
C ILE A 57 -7.29 1.22 -1.21
N PHE A 58 -6.50 1.94 -2.00
CA PHE A 58 -6.01 3.27 -1.64
C PHE A 58 -7.17 4.22 -1.38
N ALA A 59 -8.17 4.24 -2.26
CA ALA A 59 -9.33 5.10 -2.09
C ALA A 59 -10.07 4.79 -0.78
N ALA A 60 -10.22 3.52 -0.45
CA ALA A 60 -10.89 3.10 0.79
C ALA A 60 -10.11 3.48 2.04
N LEU A 61 -8.78 3.63 1.92
CA LEU A 61 -7.90 4.02 3.02
C LEU A 61 -7.56 5.52 3.02
N ASP A 62 -8.17 6.28 2.15
CA ASP A 62 -7.86 7.71 1.99
C ASP A 62 -6.38 7.93 1.65
N LEU A 63 -5.85 7.08 0.80
CA LEU A 63 -4.50 7.19 0.25
C LEU A 63 -4.56 7.53 -1.23
N GLU A 64 -3.46 8.05 -1.76
CA GLU A 64 -3.37 8.37 -3.18
C GLU A 64 -1.97 8.04 -3.70
N PHE A 65 -1.87 7.82 -5.00
CA PHE A 65 -0.60 7.72 -5.68
C PHE A 65 -0.12 9.09 -6.12
N VAL A 66 1.17 9.33 -5.98
CA VAL A 66 1.81 10.55 -6.47
C VAL A 66 2.89 10.15 -7.46
N VAL A 67 2.85 10.73 -8.65
CA VAL A 67 3.88 10.51 -9.67
C VAL A 67 4.82 11.71 -9.63
N ARG A 68 6.07 11.45 -9.27
CA ARG A 68 7.06 12.50 -9.14
C ARG A 68 8.43 11.95 -9.50
N THR A 69 9.38 12.84 -9.75
CA THR A 69 10.75 12.43 -9.95
C THR A 69 11.26 11.75 -8.67
N ARG A 70 11.95 10.63 -8.85
CA ARG A 70 12.45 9.85 -7.73
C ARG A 70 13.42 10.69 -6.91
N THR A 71 13.27 10.64 -5.58
CA THR A 71 14.15 11.35 -4.66
C THR A 71 15.55 10.72 -4.72
N LYS A 72 16.56 11.56 -4.91
CA LYS A 72 17.97 11.17 -4.90
C LYS A 72 18.67 12.08 -3.91
N GLY A 73 19.44 11.57 -3.03
CA GLY A 73 20.10 12.47 -2.13
C GLY A 73 20.95 11.83 -1.08
N SER A 74 20.70 10.60 -0.71
CA SER A 74 21.49 9.92 0.29
C SER A 74 21.85 8.52 -0.18
N ALA A 75 22.93 7.97 0.40
CA ALA A 75 23.32 6.60 0.14
C ALA A 75 22.21 5.62 0.51
N ALA A 76 21.49 5.93 1.59
CA ALA A 76 20.38 5.08 2.03
C ALA A 76 19.26 5.04 0.98
N ASP A 77 18.95 6.16 0.35
CA ASP A 77 17.96 6.21 -0.72
C ASP A 77 18.43 5.40 -1.93
N ILE A 78 19.70 5.49 -2.26
CA ILE A 78 20.30 4.75 -3.37
C ILE A 78 20.22 3.25 -3.09
N GLU A 79 20.58 2.84 -1.89
CA GLU A 79 20.52 1.43 -1.47
C GLU A 79 19.09 0.90 -1.49
N ALA A 80 18.13 1.68 -1.07
CA ALA A 80 16.73 1.29 -1.04
C ALA A 80 16.16 1.08 -2.45
N ASN A 81 16.78 1.62 -3.47
CA ASN A 81 16.34 1.51 -4.86
C ASN A 81 16.85 0.23 -5.54
N PHE A 82 17.76 -0.45 -4.91
CA PHE A 82 18.35 -1.68 -5.40
C PHE A 82 18.07 -2.82 -4.45
#